data_271d7ef45ab8b80c64189d2d2664bc66
#
_entry.id   271d7ef45ab8b80c64189d2d2664bc66
#
_cell.length_a   1.000
_cell.length_b   1.000
_cell.length_c   1.000
_cell.angle_alpha   90.00
_cell.angle_beta   90.00
_cell.angle_gamma   90.00
#
_symmetry.space_group_name_H-M   'P 1'
#
loop_
_entity.id
_entity.type
_entity.pdbx_description
1 polymer ?
#
loop_
_entity_poly.entity_id
_entity_poly.type
_entity_poly.pdbx_seq_one_letter_code
_entity_poly.pdbx_strand_id
1 'polypeptide(L)'
;MGPRLRARWLAIASACVWAPLGAQQPPPGQPPAAPPPAAQAPAAPAAPAPPRATVYNVELVIFRANAALGAAEDWSLESPGDPSAHAEGETEAPAAPTAAAAQAGGFVHALAPADFQLNDIEARLRASGAYAPVAHVAWSQTASPWGSRAAIPAQQLGLDGSGVSGSVSLERGQFLHLALALSYVSQNPPSGLGAAPETTFTMNDNHRVRFYERNYFDHPAFGVIALVTPAQSRPAGR
;
A
#
# COMPACT_ATOMS: atom_id res chain seq x y z
N MET A 1 13.45 -56.49 -4.92
CA MET A 1 14.78 -57.02 -4.70
C MET A 1 15.79 -55.92 -4.94
N GLY A 2 16.41 -55.41 -3.89
CA GLY A 2 17.47 -54.37 -3.94
C GLY A 2 18.25 -54.41 -2.65
N PRO A 3 19.57 -54.33 -2.68
CA PRO A 3 20.42 -54.67 -1.54
C PRO A 3 20.58 -53.48 -0.56
N ARG A 4 20.58 -53.81 0.72
CA ARG A 4 20.86 -52.92 1.83
C ARG A 4 22.39 -52.76 1.99
N LEU A 5 22.90 -51.52 1.91
CA LEU A 5 24.27 -51.20 2.33
C LEU A 5 24.29 -50.91 3.84
N ARG A 6 25.07 -51.69 4.56
CA ARG A 6 25.40 -51.54 5.97
C ARG A 6 26.62 -50.61 6.11
N ALA A 7 26.47 -49.50 6.82
CA ALA A 7 27.58 -48.65 7.22
C ALA A 7 28.27 -49.24 8.46
N ARG A 8 29.60 -49.46 8.34
CA ARG A 8 30.50 -49.91 9.40
C ARG A 8 31.02 -48.68 10.15
N TRP A 9 30.79 -48.64 11.44
CA TRP A 9 31.43 -47.68 12.35
C TRP A 9 32.82 -48.22 12.72
N LEU A 10 33.87 -47.44 12.48
CA LEU A 10 35.22 -47.65 12.98
C LEU A 10 35.39 -46.72 14.20
N ALA A 11 35.52 -47.35 15.37
CA ALA A 11 35.89 -46.66 16.62
C ALA A 11 37.43 -46.61 16.69
N ILE A 12 37.98 -45.39 16.68
CA ILE A 12 39.41 -45.16 16.97
C ILE A 12 39.52 -44.73 18.42
N ALA A 13 40.07 -45.59 19.25
CA ALA A 13 40.43 -45.29 20.61
C ALA A 13 41.82 -44.62 20.63
N SER A 14 41.87 -43.35 21.02
CA SER A 14 43.10 -42.59 21.21
C SER A 14 43.44 -42.57 22.70
N ALA A 15 44.51 -43.26 23.06
CA ALA A 15 45.07 -43.30 24.40
C ALA A 15 45.84 -41.99 24.68
N CYS A 16 45.39 -41.19 25.59
CA CYS A 16 46.13 -40.05 26.11
C CYS A 16 47.12 -40.50 27.19
N VAL A 17 48.41 -40.40 26.86
CA VAL A 17 49.50 -40.55 27.80
C VAL A 17 49.68 -39.21 28.53
N TRP A 18 49.44 -39.20 29.83
CA TRP A 18 49.72 -38.04 30.68
C TRP A 18 51.16 -38.08 31.17
N ALA A 19 51.96 -37.10 30.74
CA ALA A 19 53.27 -36.83 31.32
C ALA A 19 53.14 -35.72 32.38
N PRO A 20 53.71 -35.83 33.58
CA PRO A 20 53.69 -34.77 34.58
C PRO A 20 54.65 -33.65 34.15
N LEU A 21 54.08 -32.44 33.91
CA LEU A 21 54.89 -31.24 33.77
C LEU A 21 55.46 -30.83 35.14
N GLY A 22 56.78 -30.91 35.26
CA GLY A 22 57.50 -30.34 36.41
C GLY A 22 57.32 -28.85 36.46
N ALA A 23 56.85 -28.36 37.63
CA ALA A 23 56.78 -26.93 37.96
C ALA A 23 58.20 -26.36 38.01
N GLN A 24 58.62 -25.59 37.01
CA GLN A 24 59.81 -24.73 37.11
C GLN A 24 59.46 -23.48 37.88
N GLN A 25 60.03 -23.29 39.05
CA GLN A 25 59.96 -22.07 39.86
C GLN A 25 60.69 -20.95 39.10
N PRO A 26 60.04 -19.79 38.97
CA PRO A 26 60.70 -18.60 38.35
C PRO A 26 61.85 -18.07 39.26
N PRO A 27 62.90 -17.49 38.69
CA PRO A 27 63.99 -16.93 39.44
C PRO A 27 63.53 -15.71 40.25
N PRO A 28 64.08 -15.52 41.45
CA PRO A 28 63.67 -14.39 42.31
C PRO A 28 64.17 -13.06 41.72
N GLY A 29 63.29 -12.15 41.42
CA GLY A 29 63.66 -10.78 41.06
C GLY A 29 63.00 -10.19 39.82
N GLN A 30 62.11 -10.95 39.10
CA GLN A 30 61.36 -10.32 37.98
C GLN A 30 60.00 -9.81 38.42
N PRO A 31 59.70 -8.52 38.18
CA PRO A 31 58.34 -8.00 38.44
C PRO A 31 57.34 -8.75 37.53
N PRO A 32 56.12 -8.99 38.00
CA PRO A 32 55.11 -9.68 37.22
C PRO A 32 54.89 -8.93 35.89
N ALA A 33 55.02 -9.68 34.78
CA ALA A 33 54.73 -9.15 33.44
C ALA A 33 53.28 -8.63 33.42
N ALA A 34 53.12 -7.41 32.93
CA ALA A 34 51.78 -6.83 32.75
C ALA A 34 50.91 -7.78 31.89
N PRO A 35 49.64 -7.96 32.22
CA PRO A 35 48.76 -8.82 31.42
C PRO A 35 48.71 -8.30 29.97
N PRO A 36 48.74 -9.20 28.98
CA PRO A 36 48.64 -8.79 27.59
C PRO A 36 47.35 -7.99 27.38
N PRO A 37 47.33 -6.95 26.55
CA PRO A 37 46.11 -6.20 26.24
C PRO A 37 45.07 -7.21 25.76
N ALA A 38 43.88 -7.12 26.39
CA ALA A 38 42.76 -8.01 26.01
C ALA A 38 42.51 -7.89 24.51
N ALA A 39 42.68 -8.97 23.78
CA ALA A 39 42.42 -9.01 22.36
C ALA A 39 40.92 -8.61 22.19
N GLN A 40 40.69 -7.44 21.58
CA GLN A 40 39.34 -7.01 21.24
C GLN A 40 38.75 -8.09 20.34
N ALA A 41 37.70 -8.74 20.81
CA ALA A 41 36.94 -9.67 20.01
C ALA A 41 36.53 -8.95 18.70
N PRO A 42 36.67 -9.60 17.55
CA PRO A 42 36.26 -9.00 16.30
C PRO A 42 34.78 -8.59 16.43
N ALA A 43 34.48 -7.33 16.11
CA ALA A 43 33.14 -6.82 16.14
C ALA A 43 32.23 -7.75 15.31
N ALA A 44 31.17 -8.26 15.91
CA ALA A 44 30.20 -9.07 15.20
C ALA A 44 29.73 -8.32 13.94
N PRO A 45 29.61 -8.98 12.79
CA PRO A 45 29.13 -8.33 11.58
C PRO A 45 27.78 -7.68 11.87
N ALA A 46 27.67 -6.38 11.55
CA ALA A 46 26.44 -5.63 11.75
C ALA A 46 25.28 -6.35 11.06
N ALA A 47 24.20 -6.59 11.78
CA ALA A 47 23.01 -7.22 11.21
C ALA A 47 22.58 -6.43 9.94
N PRO A 48 22.18 -7.11 8.85
CA PRO A 48 21.76 -6.44 7.64
C PRO A 48 20.63 -5.49 7.98
N ALA A 49 20.72 -4.25 7.50
CA ALA A 49 19.68 -3.23 7.71
C ALA A 49 18.35 -3.75 7.14
N PRO A 50 17.22 -3.55 7.82
CA PRO A 50 15.92 -3.97 7.33
C PRO A 50 15.67 -3.39 5.94
N PRO A 51 15.04 -4.13 5.03
CA PRO A 51 14.73 -3.64 3.69
C PRO A 51 13.87 -2.37 3.80
N ARG A 52 14.28 -1.32 3.10
CA ARG A 52 13.53 -0.06 3.08
C ARG A 52 12.17 -0.31 2.43
N ALA A 53 11.11 0.18 3.06
CA ALA A 53 9.77 0.11 2.49
C ALA A 53 9.75 0.86 1.15
N THR A 54 9.14 0.24 0.13
CA THR A 54 8.99 0.88 -1.19
C THR A 54 7.93 1.97 -1.08
N VAL A 55 8.26 3.18 -1.49
CA VAL A 55 7.34 4.31 -1.57
C VAL A 55 6.77 4.41 -2.98
N TYR A 56 5.51 4.73 -3.09
CA TYR A 56 4.77 4.90 -4.33
C TYR A 56 4.18 6.29 -4.40
N ASN A 57 4.17 6.88 -5.59
CA ASN A 57 3.36 8.05 -5.89
C ASN A 57 2.04 7.56 -6.45
N VAL A 58 0.94 8.05 -5.91
CA VAL A 58 -0.42 7.81 -6.37
C VAL A 58 -0.99 9.14 -6.81
N GLU A 59 -1.58 9.17 -7.99
CA GLU A 59 -2.21 10.36 -8.56
C GLU A 59 -3.62 10.01 -9.02
N LEU A 60 -4.59 10.83 -8.67
CA LEU A 60 -5.99 10.65 -9.01
C LEU A 60 -6.55 11.90 -9.67
N VAL A 61 -7.19 11.72 -10.82
CA VAL A 61 -8.08 12.72 -11.44
C VAL A 61 -9.51 12.23 -11.26
N ILE A 62 -10.29 12.92 -10.45
CA ILE A 62 -11.71 12.64 -10.22
C ILE A 62 -12.51 13.60 -11.08
N PHE A 63 -13.47 13.08 -11.81
CA PHE A 63 -14.28 13.88 -12.73
C PHE A 63 -15.75 13.42 -12.70
N ARG A 64 -16.67 14.32 -12.89
CA ARG A 64 -18.09 14.04 -13.08
C ARG A 64 -18.41 13.92 -14.58
N ALA A 65 -19.37 13.08 -14.91
CA ALA A 65 -19.98 13.08 -16.22
C ALA A 65 -21.05 14.19 -16.30
N ASN A 66 -21.19 14.86 -17.45
CA ASN A 66 -22.25 15.84 -17.69
C ASN A 66 -23.54 15.17 -18.21
N ALA A 67 -23.42 13.98 -18.81
CA ALA A 67 -24.52 13.09 -19.16
C ALA A 67 -24.22 11.69 -18.64
N ALA A 68 -25.26 10.89 -18.41
CA ALA A 68 -25.07 9.51 -17.94
C ALA A 68 -24.19 8.73 -18.91
N LEU A 69 -23.15 8.11 -18.39
CA LEU A 69 -22.31 7.18 -19.14
C LEU A 69 -23.13 5.91 -19.30
N GLY A 70 -23.32 5.44 -20.56
CA GLY A 70 -24.10 4.24 -20.83
C GLY A 70 -25.63 4.48 -20.84
N ALA A 71 -26.09 5.58 -21.40
CA ALA A 71 -27.52 5.93 -21.51
C ALA A 71 -28.41 4.84 -22.15
N ALA A 72 -27.86 3.71 -22.57
CA ALA A 72 -28.57 2.52 -23.03
C ALA A 72 -28.86 1.51 -21.91
N GLU A 73 -28.25 1.66 -20.73
CA GLU A 73 -28.51 0.84 -19.57
C GLU A 73 -29.52 1.56 -18.68
N ASP A 74 -30.63 0.87 -18.38
CA ASP A 74 -31.65 1.38 -17.47
C ASP A 74 -31.11 1.35 -16.03
N TRP A 75 -30.49 2.45 -15.62
CA TRP A 75 -30.05 2.69 -14.26
C TRP A 75 -31.15 3.30 -13.39
N SER A 76 -32.43 3.06 -13.75
CA SER A 76 -33.53 3.38 -12.86
C SER A 76 -33.25 2.74 -11.53
N LEU A 77 -32.90 3.54 -10.53
CA LEU A 77 -32.89 3.11 -9.15
C LEU A 77 -34.30 2.51 -8.93
N GLU A 78 -34.39 1.19 -8.80
CA GLU A 78 -35.58 0.60 -8.21
C GLU A 78 -35.84 1.39 -6.93
N SER A 79 -36.91 2.15 -6.93
CA SER A 79 -37.43 2.72 -5.69
C SER A 79 -37.38 1.62 -4.66
N PRO A 80 -36.95 1.86 -3.41
CA PRO A 80 -36.94 0.82 -2.40
C PRO A 80 -38.36 0.28 -2.32
N GLY A 81 -38.61 -0.77 -3.13
CA GLY A 81 -39.84 -1.53 -3.11
C GLY A 81 -39.89 -2.19 -1.75
N ASP A 82 -41.07 -2.13 -1.18
CA ASP A 82 -41.60 -2.87 -0.05
C ASP A 82 -40.59 -3.80 0.66
N PRO A 83 -40.21 -3.54 1.93
CA PRO A 83 -39.25 -4.32 2.69
C PRO A 83 -39.69 -5.76 3.01
N SER A 84 -40.73 -6.29 2.36
CA SER A 84 -41.31 -7.60 2.64
C SER A 84 -40.89 -8.74 1.69
N ALA A 85 -40.11 -8.48 0.66
CA ALA A 85 -39.67 -9.51 -0.27
C ALA A 85 -38.14 -9.50 -0.37
N HIS A 86 -37.51 -10.45 0.27
CA HIS A 86 -36.13 -10.90 0.27
C HIS A 86 -35.39 -10.72 1.60
N ALA A 87 -35.90 -11.40 2.62
CA ALA A 87 -35.06 -11.88 3.71
C ALA A 87 -34.49 -13.23 3.24
N GLU A 88 -33.25 -13.23 2.73
CA GLU A 88 -32.30 -14.36 2.78
C GLU A 88 -31.09 -13.98 1.91
N GLY A 89 -30.06 -13.50 2.55
CA GLY A 89 -28.77 -13.17 1.95
C GLY A 89 -28.08 -12.11 2.78
N GLU A 90 -27.56 -12.48 3.97
CA GLU A 90 -26.61 -11.65 4.71
C GLU A 90 -25.37 -11.42 3.85
N THR A 91 -25.43 -10.38 3.04
CA THR A 91 -24.20 -9.76 2.55
C THR A 91 -23.81 -8.76 3.62
N GLU A 92 -22.90 -9.18 4.49
CA GLU A 92 -22.22 -8.33 5.46
C GLU A 92 -21.73 -7.08 4.74
N ALA A 93 -22.39 -5.95 4.98
CA ALA A 93 -21.93 -4.66 4.47
C ALA A 93 -20.49 -4.47 4.94
N PRO A 94 -19.55 -4.07 4.08
CA PRO A 94 -18.17 -3.84 4.49
C PRO A 94 -18.17 -2.81 5.62
N ALA A 95 -17.75 -3.25 6.81
CA ALA A 95 -17.67 -2.41 7.98
C ALA A 95 -16.82 -1.18 7.63
N ALA A 96 -17.37 0.00 7.91
CA ALA A 96 -16.64 1.24 7.74
C ALA A 96 -15.27 1.12 8.46
N PRO A 97 -14.16 1.57 7.83
CA PRO A 97 -12.84 1.47 8.45
C PRO A 97 -12.85 2.19 9.80
N THR A 98 -12.51 1.46 10.84
CA THR A 98 -12.36 2.05 12.17
C THR A 98 -11.19 3.04 12.17
N ALA A 99 -11.31 4.13 12.90
CA ALA A 99 -10.29 5.19 13.00
C ALA A 99 -8.88 4.65 13.34
N ALA A 100 -8.77 3.49 13.99
CA ALA A 100 -7.52 2.79 14.26
C ALA A 100 -6.86 2.22 12.98
N ALA A 101 -7.64 1.84 11.95
CA ALA A 101 -7.11 1.36 10.69
C ALA A 101 -6.55 2.51 9.83
N ALA A 102 -7.10 3.72 9.98
CA ALA A 102 -6.61 4.91 9.27
C ALA A 102 -5.19 5.32 9.69
N GLN A 103 -4.72 4.94 10.88
CA GLN A 103 -3.37 5.25 11.37
C GLN A 103 -2.31 4.22 10.92
N ALA A 104 -2.69 3.07 10.41
CA ALA A 104 -1.78 2.07 9.86
C ALA A 104 -1.42 2.33 8.38
N GLY A 105 -2.07 3.31 7.75
CA GLY A 105 -1.71 3.80 6.41
C GLY A 105 -0.33 4.43 6.44
N GLY A 106 0.56 3.97 5.55
CA GLY A 106 1.91 4.48 5.45
C GLY A 106 1.97 6.00 5.28
N PHE A 107 3.15 6.55 5.49
CA PHE A 107 3.45 7.97 5.36
C PHE A 107 2.81 8.59 4.12
N VAL A 108 1.98 9.61 4.32
CA VAL A 108 1.32 10.38 3.25
C VAL A 108 2.01 11.73 3.13
N HIS A 109 2.53 12.00 1.96
CA HIS A 109 3.11 13.29 1.60
C HIS A 109 2.47 13.78 0.31
N ALA A 110 1.79 14.93 0.35
CA ALA A 110 1.22 15.53 -0.84
C ALA A 110 2.31 15.94 -1.84
N LEU A 111 2.12 15.61 -3.11
CA LEU A 111 3.01 16.05 -4.18
C LEU A 111 2.68 17.48 -4.62
N ALA A 112 3.69 18.21 -5.07
CA ALA A 112 3.47 19.52 -5.66
C ALA A 112 2.78 19.38 -7.03
N PRO A 113 1.90 20.31 -7.44
CA PRO A 113 1.24 20.26 -8.75
C PRO A 113 2.19 20.17 -9.94
N ALA A 114 3.42 20.65 -9.80
CA ALA A 114 4.46 20.54 -10.81
C ALA A 114 4.95 19.10 -11.05
N ASP A 115 4.71 18.20 -10.08
CA ASP A 115 5.11 16.80 -10.15
C ASP A 115 3.97 15.90 -10.68
N PHE A 116 2.80 16.47 -11.00
CA PHE A 116 1.64 15.74 -11.51
C PHE A 116 1.89 15.26 -12.94
N GLN A 117 1.51 14.02 -13.22
CA GLN A 117 1.73 13.34 -14.50
C GLN A 117 0.43 13.21 -15.33
N LEU A 118 -0.74 13.48 -14.74
CA LEU A 118 -2.04 13.40 -15.41
C LEU A 118 -2.62 14.77 -15.81
N ASN A 119 -1.82 15.84 -15.80
CA ASN A 119 -2.25 17.17 -16.22
C ASN A 119 -2.83 17.20 -17.64
N ASP A 120 -2.29 16.39 -18.55
CA ASP A 120 -2.80 16.27 -19.92
C ASP A 120 -4.20 15.63 -19.95
N ILE A 121 -4.46 14.68 -19.05
CA ILE A 121 -5.75 14.01 -18.91
C ILE A 121 -6.78 14.98 -18.35
N GLU A 122 -6.45 15.69 -17.28
CA GLU A 122 -7.33 16.71 -16.73
C GLU A 122 -7.71 17.77 -17.76
N ALA A 123 -6.73 18.26 -18.53
CA ALA A 123 -6.96 19.23 -19.58
C ALA A 123 -7.90 18.68 -20.69
N ARG A 124 -7.72 17.41 -21.10
CA ARG A 124 -8.60 16.75 -22.08
C ARG A 124 -10.03 16.58 -21.57
N LEU A 125 -10.20 16.15 -20.30
CA LEU A 125 -11.52 16.03 -19.68
C LEU A 125 -12.23 17.37 -19.67
N ARG A 126 -11.54 18.45 -19.30
CA ARG A 126 -12.07 19.81 -19.29
C ARG A 126 -12.45 20.29 -20.68
N ALA A 127 -11.65 19.98 -21.69
CA ALA A 127 -11.88 20.39 -23.07
C ALA A 127 -12.99 19.60 -23.77
N SER A 128 -13.31 18.38 -23.30
CA SER A 128 -14.30 17.50 -23.95
C SER A 128 -15.74 18.02 -23.86
N GLY A 129 -16.05 18.83 -22.84
CA GLY A 129 -17.42 19.26 -22.53
C GLY A 129 -18.35 18.14 -22.01
N ALA A 130 -17.97 16.87 -22.20
CA ALA A 130 -18.71 15.71 -21.70
C ALA A 130 -18.43 15.44 -20.22
N TYR A 131 -17.27 15.89 -19.75
CA TYR A 131 -16.81 15.69 -18.38
C TYR A 131 -16.38 17.00 -17.73
N ALA A 132 -16.40 17.03 -16.41
CA ALA A 132 -15.86 18.14 -15.64
C ALA A 132 -14.97 17.60 -14.52
N PRO A 133 -13.68 17.93 -14.52
CA PRO A 133 -12.79 17.58 -13.40
C PRO A 133 -13.35 18.16 -12.08
N VAL A 134 -13.39 17.32 -11.06
CA VAL A 134 -13.85 17.64 -9.70
C VAL A 134 -12.66 17.87 -8.79
N ALA A 135 -11.66 16.99 -8.87
CA ALA A 135 -10.44 17.10 -8.10
C ALA A 135 -9.27 16.43 -8.85
N HIS A 136 -8.07 16.96 -8.63
CA HIS A 136 -6.81 16.38 -9.08
C HIS A 136 -5.83 16.41 -7.92
N VAL A 137 -5.48 15.24 -7.41
CA VAL A 137 -4.62 15.08 -6.23
C VAL A 137 -3.54 14.05 -6.47
N ALA A 138 -2.37 14.27 -5.87
CA ALA A 138 -1.29 13.31 -5.90
C ALA A 138 -0.53 13.31 -4.57
N TRP A 139 -0.08 12.12 -4.16
CA TRP A 139 0.67 11.93 -2.90
C TRP A 139 1.63 10.76 -2.99
N SER A 140 2.56 10.70 -2.05
CA SER A 140 3.48 9.58 -1.86
C SER A 140 3.10 8.79 -0.62
N GLN A 141 3.06 7.47 -0.72
CA GLN A 141 2.80 6.56 0.40
C GLN A 141 3.55 5.23 0.26
N THR A 142 3.65 4.47 1.34
CA THR A 142 3.97 3.05 1.30
C THR A 142 2.71 2.24 1.08
N ALA A 143 2.80 1.10 0.38
CA ALA A 143 1.69 0.17 0.31
C ALA A 143 1.58 -0.62 1.62
N SER A 144 0.36 -0.79 2.09
CA SER A 144 0.03 -1.65 3.21
C SER A 144 0.06 -3.14 2.80
N PRO A 145 0.25 -4.08 3.72
CA PRO A 145 0.11 -5.50 3.42
C PRO A 145 -1.28 -5.82 2.89
N TRP A 146 -1.37 -6.77 1.95
CA TRP A 146 -2.64 -7.25 1.42
C TRP A 146 -3.57 -7.73 2.53
N GLY A 147 -4.82 -7.28 2.50
CA GLY A 147 -5.83 -7.62 3.49
C GLY A 147 -5.76 -6.82 4.79
N SER A 148 -4.85 -5.86 4.90
CA SER A 148 -4.75 -4.98 6.07
C SER A 148 -5.93 -4.02 6.21
N ARG A 149 -6.62 -3.73 5.09
CA ARG A 149 -7.71 -2.74 5.00
C ARG A 149 -7.31 -1.34 5.47
N ALA A 150 -6.01 -1.04 5.47
CA ALA A 150 -5.51 0.28 5.80
C ALA A 150 -5.87 1.25 4.69
N ALA A 151 -6.65 2.27 5.01
CA ALA A 151 -7.14 3.25 4.06
C ALA A 151 -6.82 4.67 4.53
N ILE A 152 -6.57 5.56 3.57
CA ILE A 152 -6.30 6.97 3.80
C ILE A 152 -7.60 7.72 3.54
N PRO A 153 -8.12 8.48 4.52
CA PRO A 153 -9.31 9.30 4.33
C PRO A 153 -9.10 10.35 3.23
N ALA A 154 -10.15 10.60 2.44
CA ALA A 154 -10.14 11.58 1.35
C ALA A 154 -9.69 12.97 1.79
N GLN A 155 -10.06 13.39 3.01
CA GLN A 155 -9.65 14.66 3.61
C GLN A 155 -8.13 14.79 3.75
N GLN A 156 -7.43 13.70 4.11
CA GLN A 156 -5.98 13.71 4.21
C GLN A 156 -5.28 13.79 2.85
N LEU A 157 -6.01 13.48 1.77
CA LEU A 157 -5.53 13.57 0.39
C LEU A 157 -5.79 14.93 -0.26
N GLY A 158 -6.37 15.88 0.48
CA GLY A 158 -6.67 17.21 -0.04
C GLY A 158 -7.96 17.27 -0.86
N LEU A 159 -8.88 16.33 -0.67
CA LEU A 159 -10.19 16.31 -1.35
C LEU A 159 -11.26 17.15 -0.63
N ASP A 160 -10.87 17.90 0.40
CA ASP A 160 -11.79 18.79 1.11
C ASP A 160 -12.42 19.81 0.16
N GLY A 161 -13.73 20.04 0.29
CA GLY A 161 -14.46 21.02 -0.52
C GLY A 161 -14.74 20.60 -1.96
N SER A 162 -14.26 19.45 -2.42
CA SER A 162 -14.54 18.92 -3.77
C SER A 162 -15.91 18.23 -3.88
N GLY A 163 -16.60 18.01 -2.75
CA GLY A 163 -17.79 17.18 -2.67
C GLY A 163 -17.48 15.68 -2.65
N VAL A 164 -16.18 15.30 -2.65
CA VAL A 164 -15.73 13.91 -2.56
C VAL A 164 -15.35 13.59 -1.12
N SER A 165 -15.83 12.46 -0.64
CA SER A 165 -15.50 11.89 0.68
C SER A 165 -15.18 10.40 0.57
N GLY A 166 -14.80 9.79 1.69
CA GLY A 166 -14.48 8.36 1.71
C GLY A 166 -13.00 8.09 1.93
N SER A 167 -12.45 7.06 1.28
CA SER A 167 -11.06 6.65 1.51
C SER A 167 -10.44 5.94 0.30
N VAL A 168 -9.11 5.92 0.29
CA VAL A 168 -8.28 5.25 -0.72
C VAL A 168 -7.32 4.31 0.00
N SER A 169 -7.16 3.09 -0.47
CA SER A 169 -6.15 2.17 0.03
C SER A 169 -5.25 1.67 -1.09
N LEU A 170 -3.94 1.54 -0.78
CA LEU A 170 -2.94 0.93 -1.64
C LEU A 170 -2.35 -0.25 -0.88
N GLU A 171 -2.65 -1.45 -1.36
CA GLU A 171 -2.22 -2.69 -0.72
C GLU A 171 -1.27 -3.48 -1.63
N ARG A 172 -0.29 -4.14 -1.03
CA ARG A 172 0.66 -4.97 -1.73
C ARG A 172 0.70 -6.38 -1.16
N GLY A 173 0.38 -7.34 -2.02
CA GLY A 173 0.67 -8.76 -1.86
C GLY A 173 1.63 -9.22 -2.95
N GLN A 174 1.23 -10.23 -3.70
CA GLN A 174 1.91 -10.61 -4.95
C GLN A 174 1.81 -9.51 -6.00
N PHE A 175 0.71 -8.77 -6.01
CA PHE A 175 0.45 -7.63 -6.89
C PHE A 175 0.12 -6.40 -6.06
N LEU A 176 0.15 -5.24 -6.71
CA LEU A 176 -0.30 -3.98 -6.14
C LEU A 176 -1.78 -3.79 -6.48
N HIS A 177 -2.57 -3.40 -5.48
CA HIS A 177 -3.99 -3.13 -5.60
C HIS A 177 -4.30 -1.74 -5.09
N LEU A 178 -5.11 -1.02 -5.84
CA LEU A 178 -5.67 0.27 -5.46
C LEU A 178 -7.17 0.10 -5.27
N ALA A 179 -7.66 0.37 -4.07
CA ALA A 179 -9.08 0.35 -3.78
C ALA A 179 -9.58 1.75 -3.46
N LEU A 180 -10.72 2.08 -4.04
CA LEU A 180 -11.43 3.34 -3.89
C LEU A 180 -12.79 3.08 -3.23
N ALA A 181 -13.01 3.65 -2.06
CA ALA A 181 -14.31 3.70 -1.40
C ALA A 181 -14.71 5.16 -1.30
N LEU A 182 -15.25 5.72 -2.39
CA LEU A 182 -15.51 7.15 -2.54
C LEU A 182 -17.01 7.44 -2.66
N SER A 183 -17.43 8.55 -2.07
CA SER A 183 -18.75 9.12 -2.24
C SER A 183 -18.63 10.53 -2.80
N TYR A 184 -19.44 10.85 -3.79
CA TYR A 184 -19.45 12.15 -4.45
C TYR A 184 -20.86 12.78 -4.35
N VAL A 185 -20.95 13.96 -3.77
CA VAL A 185 -22.17 14.76 -3.71
C VAL A 185 -22.22 15.65 -4.95
N SER A 186 -23.16 15.36 -5.86
CA SER A 186 -23.29 16.09 -7.11
C SER A 186 -24.29 17.22 -7.01
N GLN A 187 -23.85 18.45 -7.20
CA GLN A 187 -24.73 19.62 -7.34
C GLN A 187 -25.45 19.62 -8.69
N ASN A 188 -24.85 19.05 -9.71
CA ASN A 188 -25.38 18.93 -11.05
C ASN A 188 -25.25 17.47 -11.52
N PRO A 189 -26.19 16.59 -11.14
CA PRO A 189 -26.15 15.19 -11.56
C PRO A 189 -26.18 15.07 -13.09
N PRO A 190 -25.57 14.02 -13.66
CA PRO A 190 -25.62 13.79 -15.09
C PRO A 190 -27.06 13.71 -15.61
N SER A 191 -27.31 14.35 -16.75
CA SER A 191 -28.61 14.23 -17.42
C SER A 191 -28.83 12.76 -17.83
N GLY A 192 -30.03 12.24 -17.57
CA GLY A 192 -30.40 10.86 -17.87
C GLY A 192 -30.40 9.92 -16.65
N LEU A 193 -29.79 10.32 -15.51
CA LEU A 193 -29.87 9.52 -14.27
C LEU A 193 -31.14 9.79 -13.46
N GLY A 194 -31.93 10.83 -13.79
CA GLY A 194 -33.12 11.21 -13.02
C GLY A 194 -32.84 11.65 -11.57
N ALA A 195 -31.57 11.88 -11.23
CA ALA A 195 -31.15 12.24 -9.89
C ALA A 195 -31.36 13.74 -9.63
N ALA A 196 -31.74 14.08 -8.40
CA ALA A 196 -31.86 15.47 -7.95
C ALA A 196 -30.50 16.09 -7.63
N PRO A 197 -30.36 17.43 -7.61
CA PRO A 197 -29.20 18.09 -7.02
C PRO A 197 -28.92 17.57 -5.60
N GLU A 198 -27.65 17.57 -5.20
CA GLU A 198 -27.17 17.05 -3.90
C GLU A 198 -27.31 15.52 -3.72
N THR A 199 -27.63 14.80 -4.79
CA THR A 199 -27.57 13.32 -4.76
C THR A 199 -26.14 12.86 -4.49
N THR A 200 -26.01 11.92 -3.55
CA THR A 200 -24.75 11.26 -3.25
C THR A 200 -24.62 9.98 -4.07
N PHE A 201 -23.54 9.87 -4.83
CA PHE A 201 -23.17 8.70 -5.58
C PHE A 201 -21.98 8.00 -4.91
N THR A 202 -21.99 6.67 -4.84
CA THR A 202 -20.96 5.91 -4.13
C THR A 202 -20.29 4.91 -5.07
N MET A 203 -18.97 4.93 -5.09
CA MET A 203 -18.11 3.99 -5.79
C MET A 203 -17.34 3.16 -4.77
N ASN A 204 -17.39 1.83 -4.90
CA ASN A 204 -16.58 0.93 -4.10
C ASN A 204 -15.94 -0.08 -5.05
N ASP A 205 -14.69 0.13 -5.40
CA ASP A 205 -14.00 -0.65 -6.41
C ASP A 205 -12.55 -0.92 -6.01
N ASN A 206 -12.02 -2.06 -6.44
CA ASN A 206 -10.67 -2.51 -6.12
C ASN A 206 -10.01 -3.15 -7.34
N HIS A 207 -9.02 -2.50 -7.89
CA HIS A 207 -8.30 -2.97 -9.06
C HIS A 207 -6.86 -3.33 -8.75
N ARG A 208 -6.38 -4.40 -9.41
CA ARG A 208 -4.96 -4.63 -9.56
C ARG A 208 -4.38 -3.55 -10.46
N VAL A 209 -3.39 -2.80 -9.97
CA VAL A 209 -2.74 -1.72 -10.71
C VAL A 209 -1.32 -2.10 -11.09
N ARG A 210 -0.86 -1.58 -12.24
CA ARG A 210 0.52 -1.67 -12.69
C ARG A 210 1.15 -0.30 -12.72
N PHE A 211 2.47 -0.27 -12.58
CA PHE A 211 3.20 0.99 -12.63
C PHE A 211 3.10 1.64 -14.01
N TYR A 212 2.95 2.95 -14.02
CA TYR A 212 2.87 3.79 -15.22
C TYR A 212 1.64 3.51 -16.10
N GLU A 213 0.73 2.62 -15.70
CA GLU A 213 -0.54 2.41 -16.37
C GLU A 213 -1.63 3.30 -15.77
N ARG A 214 -2.46 3.88 -16.63
CA ARG A 214 -3.65 4.62 -16.24
C ARG A 214 -4.76 3.62 -15.97
N ASN A 215 -5.26 3.62 -14.74
CA ASN A 215 -6.35 2.74 -14.32
C ASN A 215 -7.61 3.59 -14.23
N TYR A 216 -8.69 3.09 -14.81
CA TYR A 216 -9.97 3.76 -14.82
C TYR A 216 -10.95 3.05 -13.89
N PHE A 217 -11.59 3.81 -13.03
CA PHE A 217 -12.66 3.37 -12.13
C PHE A 217 -13.92 4.08 -12.56
N ASP A 218 -14.94 3.31 -12.88
CA ASP A 218 -16.16 3.81 -13.52
C ASP A 218 -17.35 3.82 -12.59
N HIS A 219 -18.15 4.86 -12.72
CA HIS A 219 -19.47 4.99 -12.12
C HIS A 219 -20.32 5.88 -13.02
N PRO A 220 -21.64 5.64 -13.17
CA PRO A 220 -22.50 6.42 -14.08
C PRO A 220 -22.48 7.92 -13.89
N ALA A 221 -22.22 8.40 -12.68
CA ALA A 221 -22.22 9.83 -12.34
C ALA A 221 -20.83 10.47 -12.31
N PHE A 222 -19.79 9.70 -12.00
CA PHE A 222 -18.43 10.19 -11.88
C PHE A 222 -17.42 9.07 -12.16
N GLY A 223 -16.20 9.42 -12.47
CA GLY A 223 -15.13 8.46 -12.68
C GLY A 223 -13.84 8.92 -12.02
N VAL A 224 -12.90 7.98 -11.90
CA VAL A 224 -11.56 8.25 -11.39
C VAL A 224 -10.54 7.67 -12.36
N ILE A 225 -9.55 8.47 -12.75
CA ILE A 225 -8.36 7.99 -13.45
C ILE A 225 -7.22 8.01 -12.45
N ALA A 226 -6.61 6.84 -12.24
CA ALA A 226 -5.55 6.65 -11.29
C ALA A 226 -4.24 6.27 -11.99
N LEU A 227 -3.14 6.82 -11.51
CA LEU A 227 -1.78 6.48 -11.91
C LEU A 227 -0.97 6.15 -10.66
N VAL A 228 -0.27 5.01 -10.68
CA VAL A 228 0.65 4.62 -9.61
C VAL A 228 2.06 4.48 -10.19
N THR A 229 3.03 5.15 -9.57
CA THR A 229 4.43 5.08 -9.96
C THR A 229 5.32 4.83 -8.74
N PRO A 230 6.46 4.12 -8.88
CA PRO A 230 7.44 4.06 -7.80
C PRO A 230 7.99 5.46 -7.52
N ALA A 231 7.99 5.88 -6.26
CA ALA A 231 8.66 7.12 -5.90
C ALA A 231 10.17 6.93 -6.12
N GLN A 232 10.77 7.76 -6.95
CA GLN A 232 12.22 7.75 -7.13
C GLN A 232 12.86 8.22 -5.83
N SER A 233 13.74 7.42 -5.27
CA SER A 233 14.58 7.86 -4.16
C SER A 233 15.44 9.03 -4.67
N ARG A 234 15.07 10.25 -4.32
CA ARG A 234 15.94 11.41 -4.58
C ARG A 234 17.26 11.11 -3.86
N PRO A 235 18.40 11.01 -4.58
CA PRO A 235 19.66 10.84 -3.90
C PRO A 235 19.81 12.01 -2.91
N ALA A 236 20.03 11.67 -1.63
CA ALA A 236 20.35 12.70 -0.63
C ALA A 236 21.53 13.50 -1.17
N GLY A 237 21.29 14.77 -1.49
CA GLY A 237 22.31 15.66 -2.02
C GLY A 237 23.54 15.63 -1.10
N ARG A 238 24.70 15.42 -1.70
CA ARG A 238 25.99 15.57 -1.06
C ARG A 238 26.25 17.06 -0.81
#